data_eb26da78eacbbeece4edca1b28098403
#
_entry.id   eb26da78eacbbeece4edca1b28098403
#
_cell.length_a   1.000
_cell.length_b   1.000
_cell.length_c   1.000
_cell.angle_alpha   90.00
_cell.angle_beta   90.00
_cell.angle_gamma   90.00
#
_symmetry.space_group_name_H-M   'P 1'
#
loop_
_entity.id
_entity.type
_entity.pdbx_description
1 polymer ?
#
loop_
_entity_poly.entity_id
_entity_poly.type
_entity_poly.pdbx_seq_one_letter_code
_entity_poly.pdbx_strand_id
1 'polypeptide(L)'
;MEIQTKYAERWDKSSEFFYSKGYYQWMGKALAEYKTILEIGCGCGYSTLSLVKTGHRVLAIDKNPVCIDMAYNLLKKSGYQDAAAFLEIDISQPGAVEELATQFQYDAVICWNIGSYYEINELRDVYVPRMIEYGLTPEQINSNIASSYCEYITWNACKVAALKEVPLQIVDRNEKAIILENDEYYTLLGREFGYGRIEYNSKAGESISGEGVKLLKKGKIQDEAIVPIVFNMIIFS
;
A
#
# COMPACT_ATOMS: atom_id res chain seq x y z
N MET A 1 -21.19 3.25 3.56
CA MET A 1 -21.43 1.88 3.06
C MET A 1 -21.41 1.79 1.53
N GLU A 2 -22.20 2.54 0.78
CA GLU A 2 -22.20 2.44 -0.71
C GLU A 2 -20.86 2.83 -1.36
N ILE A 3 -20.21 3.90 -0.89
CA ILE A 3 -18.89 4.36 -1.38
C ILE A 3 -17.80 3.34 -1.06
N GLN A 4 -17.80 2.79 0.16
CA GLN A 4 -16.86 1.76 0.61
C GLN A 4 -16.95 0.51 -0.25
N THR A 5 -18.18 0.05 -0.51
CA THR A 5 -18.44 -1.12 -1.35
C THR A 5 -17.97 -0.89 -2.79
N LYS A 6 -18.36 0.23 -3.41
CA LYS A 6 -17.91 0.56 -4.78
C LYS A 6 -16.40 0.66 -4.92
N TYR A 7 -15.73 1.19 -3.90
CA TYR A 7 -14.27 1.24 -3.89
C TYR A 7 -13.67 -0.17 -3.78
N ALA A 8 -14.16 -0.99 -2.84
CA ALA A 8 -13.72 -2.36 -2.65
C ALA A 8 -13.90 -3.19 -3.93
N GLU A 9 -15.07 -3.15 -4.58
CA GLU A 9 -15.35 -3.86 -5.84
C GLU A 9 -14.40 -3.48 -6.98
N ARG A 10 -14.03 -2.19 -7.10
CA ARG A 10 -13.07 -1.74 -8.12
C ARG A 10 -11.66 -2.22 -7.80
N TRP A 11 -11.27 -2.15 -6.53
CA TRP A 11 -9.96 -2.59 -6.10
C TRP A 11 -9.82 -4.11 -6.18
N ASP A 12 -10.88 -4.84 -5.91
CA ASP A 12 -10.95 -6.30 -6.06
C ASP A 12 -10.54 -6.74 -7.48
N LYS A 13 -11.17 -6.16 -8.50
CA LYS A 13 -10.84 -6.45 -9.91
C LYS A 13 -9.37 -6.16 -10.23
N SER A 14 -8.83 -5.03 -9.75
CA SER A 14 -7.44 -4.65 -10.00
C SER A 14 -6.46 -5.58 -9.28
N SER A 15 -6.74 -5.94 -8.03
CA SER A 15 -5.86 -6.81 -7.25
C SER A 15 -5.94 -8.28 -7.70
N GLU A 16 -7.11 -8.76 -8.14
CA GLU A 16 -7.23 -10.07 -8.79
C GLU A 16 -6.39 -10.13 -10.07
N PHE A 17 -6.44 -9.09 -10.89
CA PHE A 17 -5.62 -8.98 -12.10
C PHE A 17 -4.12 -9.04 -11.77
N PHE A 18 -3.67 -8.27 -10.77
CA PHE A 18 -2.26 -8.31 -10.34
C PHE A 18 -1.84 -9.68 -9.80
N TYR A 19 -2.73 -10.34 -9.06
CA TYR A 19 -2.50 -11.70 -8.57
C TYR A 19 -2.37 -12.69 -9.73
N SER A 20 -3.29 -12.66 -10.72
CA SER A 20 -3.27 -13.54 -11.89
C SER A 20 -2.03 -13.38 -12.75
N LYS A 21 -1.45 -12.18 -12.80
CA LYS A 21 -0.20 -11.87 -13.53
C LYS A 21 1.08 -12.21 -12.73
N GLY A 22 0.96 -12.67 -11.49
CA GLY A 22 2.11 -13.03 -10.65
C GLY A 22 2.88 -11.83 -10.11
N TYR A 23 2.30 -10.63 -10.06
CA TYR A 23 2.99 -9.46 -9.56
C TYR A 23 3.21 -9.53 -8.05
N TYR A 24 2.21 -9.95 -7.28
CA TYR A 24 2.37 -10.14 -5.83
C TYR A 24 3.40 -11.22 -5.48
N GLN A 25 3.49 -12.30 -6.27
CA GLN A 25 4.55 -13.31 -6.08
C GLN A 25 5.95 -12.72 -6.32
N TRP A 26 6.08 -11.80 -7.29
CA TRP A 26 7.35 -11.10 -7.51
C TRP A 26 7.67 -10.17 -6.34
N MET A 27 6.69 -9.42 -5.82
CA MET A 27 6.84 -8.53 -4.67
C MET A 27 7.26 -9.30 -3.42
N GLY A 28 6.63 -10.44 -3.16
CA GLY A 28 6.90 -11.29 -2.00
C GLY A 28 8.27 -11.99 -2.00
N LYS A 29 8.94 -12.13 -3.15
CA LYS A 29 10.24 -12.81 -3.21
C LYS A 29 11.33 -12.16 -2.35
N ALA A 30 11.31 -10.85 -2.23
CA ALA A 30 12.27 -10.11 -1.40
C ALA A 30 12.01 -10.26 0.11
N LEU A 31 10.90 -10.88 0.49
CA LEU A 31 10.49 -11.08 1.89
C LEU A 31 10.77 -12.51 2.39
N ALA A 32 11.43 -13.35 1.61
CA ALA A 32 11.56 -14.80 1.87
C ALA A 32 12.19 -15.15 3.23
N GLU A 33 12.98 -14.27 3.81
CA GLU A 33 13.63 -14.46 5.12
C GLU A 33 12.75 -14.07 6.31
N TYR A 34 11.65 -13.32 6.10
CA TYR A 34 10.76 -12.85 7.15
C TYR A 34 9.58 -13.80 7.34
N LYS A 35 9.24 -14.13 8.58
CA LYS A 35 8.16 -15.07 8.90
C LYS A 35 6.82 -14.39 9.05
N THR A 36 6.81 -13.25 9.72
CA THR A 36 5.58 -12.51 10.05
C THR A 36 5.64 -11.12 9.44
N ILE A 37 4.64 -10.77 8.65
CA ILE A 37 4.57 -9.53 7.88
C ILE A 37 3.40 -8.68 8.41
N LEU A 38 3.65 -7.39 8.67
CA LEU A 38 2.59 -6.39 8.77
C LEU A 38 2.30 -5.84 7.37
N GLU A 39 1.10 -6.05 6.86
CA GLU A 39 0.63 -5.53 5.59
C GLU A 39 -0.29 -4.32 5.80
N ILE A 40 0.15 -3.14 5.36
CA ILE A 40 -0.59 -1.90 5.45
C ILE A 40 -1.35 -1.66 4.13
N GLY A 41 -2.68 -1.57 4.22
CA GLY A 41 -3.56 -1.41 3.06
C GLY A 41 -3.74 -2.72 2.28
N CYS A 42 -4.17 -3.80 2.95
CA CYS A 42 -4.31 -5.12 2.35
C CYS A 42 -5.41 -5.20 1.26
N GLY A 43 -6.29 -4.20 1.18
CA GLY A 43 -7.40 -4.21 0.24
C GLY A 43 -8.23 -5.48 0.33
N CYS A 44 -8.56 -6.09 -0.82
CA CYS A 44 -9.37 -7.31 -0.89
C CYS A 44 -8.57 -8.62 -0.68
N GLY A 45 -7.30 -8.54 -0.23
CA GLY A 45 -6.53 -9.68 0.29
C GLY A 45 -5.75 -10.51 -0.73
N TYR A 46 -5.66 -10.12 -2.00
CA TYR A 46 -4.89 -10.91 -2.99
C TYR A 46 -3.38 -10.85 -2.75
N SER A 47 -2.85 -9.74 -2.25
CA SER A 47 -1.47 -9.63 -1.77
C SER A 47 -1.25 -10.51 -0.54
N THR A 48 -2.15 -10.43 0.45
CA THR A 48 -2.16 -11.30 1.63
C THR A 48 -2.17 -12.77 1.24
N LEU A 49 -3.06 -13.17 0.32
CA LEU A 49 -3.13 -14.55 -0.19
C LEU A 49 -1.81 -14.99 -0.84
N SER A 50 -1.16 -14.10 -1.58
CA SER A 50 0.14 -14.40 -2.19
C SER A 50 1.21 -14.67 -1.13
N LEU A 51 1.26 -13.87 -0.07
CA LEU A 51 2.20 -14.01 1.03
C LEU A 51 1.97 -15.29 1.83
N VAL A 52 0.74 -15.60 2.23
CA VAL A 52 0.46 -16.82 3.02
C VAL A 52 0.72 -18.09 2.22
N LYS A 53 0.53 -18.08 0.90
CA LYS A 53 0.89 -19.21 0.02
C LYS A 53 2.40 -19.48 -0.05
N THR A 54 3.22 -18.49 0.25
CA THR A 54 4.68 -18.63 0.33
C THR A 54 5.19 -18.88 1.76
N GLY A 55 4.27 -19.05 2.72
CA GLY A 55 4.58 -19.51 4.08
C GLY A 55 4.68 -18.40 5.12
N HIS A 56 4.37 -17.14 4.76
CA HIS A 56 4.32 -16.04 5.72
C HIS A 56 3.06 -16.09 6.59
N ARG A 57 3.17 -15.61 7.81
CA ARG A 57 2.02 -15.18 8.63
C ARG A 57 1.83 -13.69 8.40
N VAL A 58 0.57 -13.25 8.25
CA VAL A 58 0.31 -11.85 7.90
C VAL A 58 -0.64 -11.23 8.92
N LEU A 59 -0.23 -10.07 9.46
CA LEU A 59 -1.13 -9.13 10.11
C LEU A 59 -1.52 -8.10 9.06
N ALA A 60 -2.73 -8.19 8.54
CA ALA A 60 -3.22 -7.37 7.44
C ALA A 60 -4.16 -6.29 7.97
N ILE A 61 -3.89 -5.03 7.64
CA ILE A 61 -4.76 -3.91 8.02
C ILE A 61 -5.29 -3.16 6.80
N ASP A 62 -6.51 -2.71 6.91
CA ASP A 62 -7.14 -1.75 5.98
C ASP A 62 -8.16 -0.92 6.75
N LYS A 63 -8.42 0.32 6.32
CA LYS A 63 -9.43 1.17 6.94
C LYS A 63 -10.85 0.90 6.40
N ASN A 64 -10.96 0.20 5.26
CA ASN A 64 -12.23 -0.11 4.64
C ASN A 64 -12.74 -1.48 5.12
N PRO A 65 -13.79 -1.52 5.98
CA PRO A 65 -14.31 -2.78 6.51
C PRO A 65 -14.79 -3.75 5.42
N VAL A 66 -15.27 -3.23 4.28
CA VAL A 66 -15.69 -4.10 3.15
C VAL A 66 -14.48 -4.80 2.53
N CYS A 67 -13.33 -4.12 2.44
CA CYS A 67 -12.09 -4.76 2.00
C CYS A 67 -11.65 -5.86 2.97
N ILE A 68 -11.69 -5.59 4.27
CA ILE A 68 -11.36 -6.58 5.33
C ILE A 68 -12.25 -7.83 5.22
N ASP A 69 -13.56 -7.65 5.08
CA ASP A 69 -14.50 -8.76 4.90
C ASP A 69 -14.23 -9.56 3.63
N MET A 70 -13.94 -8.90 2.52
CA MET A 70 -13.58 -9.56 1.25
C MET A 70 -12.27 -10.32 1.38
N ALA A 71 -11.25 -9.74 2.01
CA ALA A 71 -9.94 -10.38 2.24
C ALA A 71 -10.08 -11.63 3.12
N TYR A 72 -10.79 -11.55 4.23
CA TYR A 72 -11.06 -12.71 5.07
C TYR A 72 -11.77 -13.84 4.30
N ASN A 73 -12.82 -13.50 3.54
CA ASN A 73 -13.56 -14.48 2.75
C ASN A 73 -12.71 -15.12 1.63
N LEU A 74 -11.82 -14.34 1.00
CA LEU A 74 -10.87 -14.84 0.00
C LEU A 74 -9.92 -15.88 0.61
N LEU A 75 -9.32 -15.57 1.77
CA LEU A 75 -8.42 -16.50 2.44
C LEU A 75 -9.14 -17.74 2.94
N LYS A 76 -10.33 -17.59 3.51
CA LYS A 76 -11.17 -18.70 3.95
C LYS A 76 -11.51 -19.66 2.80
N LYS A 77 -11.95 -19.13 1.68
CA LYS A 77 -12.20 -19.90 0.44
C LYS A 77 -10.96 -20.63 -0.07
N SER A 78 -9.79 -20.05 0.16
CA SER A 78 -8.51 -20.59 -0.28
C SER A 78 -7.87 -21.55 0.73
N GLY A 79 -8.46 -21.73 1.93
CA GLY A 79 -7.95 -22.62 2.98
C GLY A 79 -6.79 -22.03 3.80
N TYR A 80 -6.62 -20.70 3.82
CA TYR A 80 -5.52 -20.00 4.49
C TYR A 80 -5.98 -19.05 5.61
N GLN A 81 -7.22 -19.16 6.10
CA GLN A 81 -7.79 -18.24 7.09
C GLN A 81 -6.97 -18.15 8.39
N ASP A 82 -6.25 -19.23 8.76
CA ASP A 82 -5.47 -19.30 10.00
C ASP A 82 -4.05 -18.73 9.86
N ALA A 83 -3.66 -18.37 8.64
CA ALA A 83 -2.33 -17.80 8.35
C ALA A 83 -2.29 -16.29 8.35
N ALA A 84 -3.45 -15.61 8.41
CA ALA A 84 -3.54 -14.16 8.47
C ALA A 84 -4.55 -13.70 9.52
N ALA A 85 -4.26 -12.58 10.16
CA ALA A 85 -5.20 -11.81 10.98
C ALA A 85 -5.54 -10.51 10.25
N PHE A 86 -6.83 -10.15 10.25
CA PHE A 86 -7.33 -8.95 9.58
C PHE A 86 -7.88 -7.97 10.63
N LEU A 87 -7.44 -6.70 10.56
CA LEU A 87 -7.89 -5.65 11.46
C LEU A 87 -8.33 -4.43 10.66
N GLU A 88 -9.49 -3.89 11.02
CA GLU A 88 -9.93 -2.58 10.52
C GLU A 88 -9.16 -1.48 11.27
N ILE A 89 -8.09 -0.99 10.66
CA ILE A 89 -7.26 0.08 11.22
C ILE A 89 -6.98 1.13 10.14
N ASP A 90 -7.31 2.37 10.45
CA ASP A 90 -6.83 3.54 9.70
C ASP A 90 -5.52 4.01 10.31
N ILE A 91 -4.40 3.73 9.64
CA ILE A 91 -3.05 4.10 10.08
C ILE A 91 -2.86 5.64 10.22
N SER A 92 -3.76 6.43 9.63
CA SER A 92 -3.74 7.87 9.77
C SER A 92 -4.32 8.36 11.10
N GLN A 93 -4.99 7.51 11.87
CA GLN A 93 -5.58 7.90 13.15
C GLN A 93 -4.49 8.14 14.19
N PRO A 94 -4.69 9.12 15.11
CA PRO A 94 -3.78 9.34 16.22
C PRO A 94 -3.58 8.07 17.06
N GLY A 95 -2.32 7.72 17.34
CA GLY A 95 -1.96 6.54 18.12
C GLY A 95 -1.91 5.23 17.36
N ALA A 96 -2.45 5.13 16.14
CA ALA A 96 -2.45 3.88 15.36
C ALA A 96 -1.02 3.39 15.02
N VAL A 97 -0.13 4.31 14.71
CA VAL A 97 1.29 4.00 14.41
C VAL A 97 1.98 3.41 15.64
N GLU A 98 1.82 4.05 16.79
CA GLU A 98 2.40 3.62 18.06
C GLU A 98 1.79 2.28 18.53
N GLU A 99 0.49 2.09 18.34
CA GLU A 99 -0.21 0.84 18.63
C GLU A 99 0.33 -0.31 17.78
N LEU A 100 0.42 -0.14 16.47
CA LEU A 100 0.96 -1.15 15.56
C LEU A 100 2.41 -1.50 15.90
N ALA A 101 3.25 -0.52 16.23
CA ALA A 101 4.65 -0.75 16.57
C ALA A 101 4.84 -1.48 17.91
N THR A 102 3.97 -1.26 18.90
CA THR A 102 4.17 -1.76 20.27
C THR A 102 3.36 -3.00 20.61
N GLN A 103 2.13 -3.14 20.12
CA GLN A 103 1.23 -4.22 20.54
C GLN A 103 1.36 -5.49 19.69
N PHE A 104 1.92 -5.40 18.47
CA PHE A 104 1.98 -6.53 17.55
C PHE A 104 3.43 -6.98 17.28
N GLN A 105 3.59 -8.25 16.91
CA GLN A 105 4.89 -8.82 16.55
C GLN A 105 4.93 -9.17 15.07
N TYR A 106 5.91 -8.61 14.36
CA TYR A 106 6.19 -8.89 12.96
C TYR A 106 7.66 -8.59 12.65
N ASP A 107 8.17 -9.20 11.58
CA ASP A 107 9.58 -9.15 11.19
C ASP A 107 9.85 -8.15 10.06
N ALA A 108 8.81 -7.75 9.34
CA ALA A 108 8.87 -6.74 8.28
C ALA A 108 7.51 -6.05 8.09
N VAL A 109 7.55 -4.85 7.52
CA VAL A 109 6.37 -4.08 7.12
C VAL A 109 6.31 -4.00 5.61
N ILE A 110 5.12 -4.11 5.04
CA ILE A 110 4.87 -3.82 3.62
C ILE A 110 3.77 -2.79 3.45
N CYS A 111 3.94 -1.96 2.40
CA CYS A 111 2.96 -0.99 1.96
C CYS A 111 2.93 -1.02 0.42
N TRP A 112 2.00 -1.81 -0.15
CA TRP A 112 1.98 -2.11 -1.58
C TRP A 112 0.81 -1.46 -2.31
N ASN A 113 1.10 -0.66 -3.32
CA ASN A 113 0.10 -0.08 -4.22
C ASN A 113 -1.03 0.65 -3.48
N ILE A 114 -0.70 1.42 -2.47
CA ILE A 114 -1.69 2.16 -1.67
C ILE A 114 -2.64 2.93 -2.58
N GLY A 115 -3.92 2.75 -2.34
CA GLY A 115 -4.99 3.47 -3.00
C GLY A 115 -5.47 4.66 -2.18
N SER A 116 -6.04 5.66 -2.85
CA SER A 116 -6.65 6.80 -2.20
C SER A 116 -8.15 6.54 -1.99
N TYR A 117 -8.51 6.10 -0.80
CA TYR A 117 -9.91 5.98 -0.39
C TYR A 117 -10.21 6.95 0.76
N TYR A 118 -11.18 7.81 0.54
CA TYR A 118 -11.73 8.72 1.55
C TYR A 118 -13.11 9.22 1.14
N GLU A 119 -13.95 9.53 2.11
CA GLU A 119 -15.17 10.30 1.89
C GLU A 119 -14.84 11.80 1.89
N ILE A 120 -15.64 12.60 1.18
CA ILE A 120 -15.34 14.03 0.98
C ILE A 120 -15.28 14.82 2.29
N ASN A 121 -16.15 14.49 3.25
CA ASN A 121 -16.14 15.14 4.55
C ASN A 121 -14.93 14.70 5.38
N GLU A 122 -14.62 13.41 5.37
CA GLU A 122 -13.44 12.85 6.02
C GLU A 122 -12.16 13.44 5.45
N LEU A 123 -12.09 13.61 4.13
CA LEU A 123 -10.97 14.26 3.48
C LEU A 123 -10.73 15.66 4.05
N ARG A 124 -11.77 16.51 4.08
CA ARG A 124 -11.68 17.89 4.53
C ARG A 124 -11.38 18.00 6.02
N ASP A 125 -12.09 17.22 6.84
CA ASP A 125 -12.13 17.42 8.29
C ASP A 125 -11.04 16.62 9.02
N VAL A 126 -10.48 15.60 8.38
CA VAL A 126 -9.50 14.68 8.98
C VAL A 126 -8.19 14.66 8.20
N TYR A 127 -8.19 14.28 6.92
CA TYR A 127 -6.94 14.02 6.21
C TYR A 127 -6.20 15.28 5.79
N VAL A 128 -6.89 16.30 5.32
CA VAL A 128 -6.22 17.57 4.93
C VAL A 128 -5.50 18.21 6.12
N PRO A 129 -6.09 18.39 7.31
CA PRO A 129 -5.35 18.86 8.48
C PRO A 129 -4.10 18.03 8.79
N ARG A 130 -4.20 16.71 8.75
CA ARG A 130 -3.05 15.81 9.03
C ARG A 130 -1.96 15.87 7.96
N MET A 131 -2.33 15.99 6.70
CA MET A 131 -1.34 16.20 5.63
C MET A 131 -0.58 17.51 5.80
N ILE A 132 -1.25 18.56 6.29
CA ILE A 132 -0.61 19.85 6.63
C ILE A 132 0.32 19.68 7.84
N GLU A 133 -0.11 18.98 8.88
CA GLU A 133 0.73 18.65 10.05
C GLU A 133 1.95 17.81 9.68
N TYR A 134 1.81 16.92 8.72
CA TYR A 134 2.93 16.17 8.12
C TYR A 134 3.92 17.08 7.39
N GLY A 135 3.49 18.21 6.86
CA GLY A 135 4.32 19.19 6.20
C GLY A 135 3.99 19.46 4.73
N LEU A 136 2.91 18.88 4.20
CA LEU A 136 2.45 19.19 2.85
C LEU A 136 1.81 20.57 2.82
N THR A 137 2.14 21.36 1.79
CA THR A 137 1.52 22.65 1.60
C THR A 137 0.11 22.53 0.99
N PRO A 138 -0.78 23.51 1.22
CA PRO A 138 -2.09 23.54 0.57
C PRO A 138 -2.01 23.43 -0.96
N GLU A 139 -0.98 24.00 -1.58
CA GLU A 139 -0.76 23.93 -3.03
C GLU A 139 -0.44 22.49 -3.49
N GLN A 140 0.41 21.77 -2.76
CA GLN A 140 0.73 20.36 -3.04
C GLN A 140 -0.54 19.50 -2.92
N ILE A 141 -1.28 19.65 -1.81
CA ILE A 141 -2.53 18.90 -1.58
C ILE A 141 -3.55 19.17 -2.69
N ASN A 142 -3.77 20.44 -3.05
CA ASN A 142 -4.73 20.81 -4.08
C ASN A 142 -4.31 20.39 -5.50
N SER A 143 -3.01 20.26 -5.76
CA SER A 143 -2.51 19.83 -7.08
C SER A 143 -2.82 18.37 -7.37
N ASN A 144 -2.71 17.50 -6.36
CA ASN A 144 -3.04 16.06 -6.47
C ASN A 144 -3.34 15.46 -5.09
N ILE A 145 -4.56 15.62 -4.63
CA ILE A 145 -5.00 15.19 -3.32
C ILE A 145 -4.86 13.68 -3.10
N ALA A 146 -5.04 12.88 -4.15
CA ALA A 146 -4.89 11.43 -4.09
C ALA A 146 -3.43 11.03 -3.84
N SER A 147 -2.48 11.66 -4.54
CA SER A 147 -1.04 11.43 -4.32
C SER A 147 -0.61 11.90 -2.93
N SER A 148 -1.06 13.08 -2.49
CA SER A 148 -0.75 13.61 -1.16
C SER A 148 -1.27 12.70 -0.04
N TYR A 149 -2.46 12.12 -0.21
CA TYR A 149 -2.98 11.11 0.71
C TYR A 149 -2.10 9.86 0.74
N CYS A 150 -1.74 9.31 -0.43
CA CYS A 150 -0.86 8.13 -0.50
C CYS A 150 0.52 8.41 0.10
N GLU A 151 1.09 9.58 -0.13
CA GLU A 151 2.36 10.03 0.48
C GLU A 151 2.26 10.04 2.01
N TYR A 152 1.20 10.59 2.55
CA TYR A 152 0.96 10.62 3.99
C TYR A 152 0.82 9.20 4.59
N ILE A 153 0.13 8.28 3.92
CA ILE A 153 0.02 6.89 4.36
C ILE A 153 1.39 6.17 4.29
N THR A 154 2.14 6.40 3.23
CA THR A 154 3.50 5.86 3.06
C THR A 154 4.44 6.34 4.17
N TRP A 155 4.36 7.61 4.55
CA TRP A 155 5.13 8.17 5.65
C TRP A 155 4.79 7.51 7.00
N ASN A 156 3.49 7.26 7.27
CA ASN A 156 3.08 6.52 8.46
C ASN A 156 3.59 5.06 8.44
N ALA A 157 3.63 4.40 7.28
CA ALA A 157 4.23 3.08 7.15
C ALA A 157 5.73 3.09 7.48
N CYS A 158 6.47 4.11 7.01
CA CYS A 158 7.88 4.32 7.39
C CYS A 158 8.03 4.49 8.90
N LYS A 159 7.16 5.29 9.52
CA LYS A 159 7.18 5.53 10.97
C LYS A 159 6.92 4.25 11.78
N VAL A 160 5.94 3.42 11.36
CA VAL A 160 5.67 2.12 12.00
C VAL A 160 6.89 1.22 11.95
N ALA A 161 7.49 1.06 10.76
CA ALA A 161 8.64 0.18 10.57
C ALA A 161 9.89 0.68 11.33
N ALA A 162 10.14 1.99 11.31
CA ALA A 162 11.25 2.60 12.05
C ALA A 162 11.09 2.46 13.57
N LEU A 163 9.88 2.70 14.11
CA LEU A 163 9.62 2.51 15.55
C LEU A 163 9.75 1.05 15.99
N LYS A 164 9.45 0.11 15.10
CA LYS A 164 9.60 -1.33 15.34
C LYS A 164 11.02 -1.83 15.07
N GLU A 165 11.86 -1.02 14.44
CA GLU A 165 13.21 -1.39 14.00
C GLU A 165 13.23 -2.61 13.06
N VAL A 166 12.30 -2.63 12.09
CA VAL A 166 12.17 -3.70 11.09
C VAL A 166 12.24 -3.14 9.67
N PRO A 167 12.62 -3.94 8.68
CA PRO A 167 12.59 -3.52 7.28
C PRO A 167 11.21 -3.13 6.79
N LEU A 168 11.18 -2.20 5.84
CA LEU A 168 9.99 -1.78 5.12
C LEU A 168 10.15 -2.02 3.64
N GLN A 169 9.14 -2.62 3.00
CA GLN A 169 9.04 -2.69 1.56
C GLN A 169 7.85 -1.87 1.07
N ILE A 170 8.13 -0.88 0.24
CA ILE A 170 7.12 -0.10 -0.48
C ILE A 170 7.08 -0.57 -1.93
N VAL A 171 5.88 -0.68 -2.50
CA VAL A 171 5.70 -0.88 -3.94
C VAL A 171 4.73 0.14 -4.49
N ASP A 172 5.21 0.91 -5.47
CA ASP A 172 4.43 1.91 -6.20
C ASP A 172 4.34 1.60 -7.69
N ARG A 173 3.36 2.21 -8.36
CA ARG A 173 3.12 2.10 -9.80
C ARG A 173 3.42 3.41 -10.48
N ASN A 174 4.32 3.39 -11.46
CA ASN A 174 4.77 4.56 -12.19
C ASN A 174 4.86 4.30 -13.69
N GLU A 175 5.13 5.36 -14.47
CA GLU A 175 5.41 5.25 -15.91
C GLU A 175 6.83 4.74 -16.17
N LYS A 176 7.76 4.92 -15.21
CA LYS A 176 9.18 4.61 -15.36
C LYS A 176 9.73 3.94 -14.11
N ALA A 177 10.86 3.27 -14.29
CA ALA A 177 11.64 2.75 -13.17
C ALA A 177 12.20 3.90 -12.32
N ILE A 178 12.12 3.73 -11.01
CA ILE A 178 12.80 4.56 -10.01
C ILE A 178 14.12 3.87 -9.68
N ILE A 179 15.20 4.63 -9.78
CA ILE A 179 16.56 4.19 -9.45
C ILE A 179 17.21 5.26 -8.57
N LEU A 180 18.26 4.91 -7.86
CA LEU A 180 18.92 5.81 -6.91
C LEU A 180 19.29 7.17 -7.53
N GLU A 181 19.73 7.18 -8.78
CA GLU A 181 20.16 8.39 -9.49
C GLU A 181 19.04 9.38 -9.82
N ASN A 182 17.79 8.92 -9.84
CA ASN A 182 16.63 9.78 -10.15
C ASN A 182 15.60 9.86 -9.02
N ASP A 183 15.97 9.35 -7.83
CA ASP A 183 15.11 9.35 -6.66
C ASP A 183 15.57 10.37 -5.60
N GLU A 184 14.73 11.35 -5.36
CA GLU A 184 14.88 12.27 -4.22
C GLU A 184 13.95 11.90 -3.06
N TYR A 185 12.77 11.34 -3.37
CA TYR A 185 11.69 11.11 -2.41
C TYR A 185 12.02 9.98 -1.42
N TYR A 186 12.31 8.77 -1.89
CA TYR A 186 12.61 7.65 -1.00
C TYR A 186 13.96 7.82 -0.30
N THR A 187 14.91 8.49 -0.97
CA THR A 187 16.19 8.88 -0.33
C THR A 187 15.95 9.81 0.87
N LEU A 188 15.04 10.78 0.75
CA LEU A 188 14.65 11.65 1.87
C LEU A 188 13.95 10.87 2.97
N LEU A 189 12.99 9.99 2.64
CA LEU A 189 12.32 9.12 3.61
C LEU A 189 13.33 8.24 4.36
N GLY A 190 14.24 7.59 3.65
CA GLY A 190 15.27 6.76 4.28
C GLY A 190 16.12 7.53 5.28
N ARG A 191 16.50 8.75 4.95
CA ARG A 191 17.27 9.64 5.84
C ARG A 191 16.45 10.09 7.04
N GLU A 192 15.18 10.49 6.83
CA GLU A 192 14.28 10.95 7.87
C GLU A 192 14.04 9.87 8.95
N PHE A 193 13.86 8.62 8.51
CA PHE A 193 13.60 7.49 9.40
C PHE A 193 14.84 6.71 9.82
N GLY A 194 16.06 7.15 9.45
CA GLY A 194 17.31 6.57 9.90
C GLY A 194 17.67 5.23 9.29
N TYR A 195 17.10 4.86 8.13
CA TYR A 195 17.45 3.64 7.42
C TYR A 195 18.86 3.73 6.83
N GLY A 196 19.68 2.68 7.09
CA GLY A 196 21.07 2.62 6.63
C GLY A 196 21.23 2.21 5.17
N ARG A 197 20.23 1.55 4.60
CA ARG A 197 20.26 1.01 3.24
C ARG A 197 18.91 1.17 2.55
N ILE A 198 18.96 1.54 1.27
CA ILE A 198 17.80 1.59 0.38
C ILE A 198 18.12 0.76 -0.87
N GLU A 199 17.27 -0.21 -1.18
CA GLU A 199 17.39 -1.01 -2.39
C GLU A 199 16.24 -0.70 -3.34
N TYR A 200 16.56 -0.63 -4.65
CA TYR A 200 15.60 -0.36 -5.71
C TYR A 200 15.49 -1.56 -6.63
N ASN A 201 14.28 -1.98 -6.90
CA ASN A 201 13.99 -3.01 -7.87
C ASN A 201 12.74 -2.62 -8.66
N SER A 202 12.69 -2.95 -9.94
CA SER A 202 11.53 -2.60 -10.75
C SER A 202 11.13 -3.72 -11.69
N LYS A 203 9.85 -3.76 -12.04
CA LYS A 203 9.27 -4.74 -12.96
C LYS A 203 8.27 -4.07 -13.87
N ALA A 204 8.47 -4.22 -15.18
CA ALA A 204 7.45 -3.88 -16.15
C ALA A 204 6.20 -4.75 -15.93
N GLY A 205 5.05 -4.12 -16.02
CA GLY A 205 3.78 -4.77 -15.79
C GLY A 205 2.64 -4.04 -16.48
N GLU A 206 1.44 -4.44 -16.15
CA GLU A 206 0.19 -3.90 -16.68
C GLU A 206 -0.77 -3.58 -15.56
N SER A 207 -1.65 -2.61 -15.76
CA SER A 207 -2.75 -2.27 -14.85
C SER A 207 -4.04 -2.08 -15.62
N ILE A 208 -5.17 -2.32 -14.97
CA ILE A 208 -6.48 -2.08 -15.56
C ILE A 208 -6.81 -0.58 -15.48
N SER A 209 -7.29 0.00 -16.59
CA SER A 209 -7.88 1.34 -16.65
C SER A 209 -9.30 1.24 -17.21
N GLY A 210 -10.25 1.88 -16.57
CA GLY A 210 -11.67 1.84 -16.96
C GLY A 210 -12.58 1.64 -15.76
N GLU A 211 -13.90 1.50 -15.98
CA GLU A 211 -14.92 1.21 -14.96
C GLU A 211 -14.73 1.92 -13.60
N GLY A 212 -14.33 3.21 -13.64
CA GLY A 212 -14.10 4.02 -12.43
C GLY A 212 -12.66 4.05 -11.92
N VAL A 213 -11.76 3.20 -12.41
CA VAL A 213 -10.32 3.35 -12.24
C VAL A 213 -9.76 3.93 -13.53
N LYS A 214 -9.46 5.23 -13.51
CA LYS A 214 -8.87 5.93 -14.68
C LYS A 214 -7.39 6.16 -14.41
N LEU A 215 -6.53 5.56 -15.23
CA LEU A 215 -5.10 5.79 -15.17
C LEU A 215 -4.72 7.02 -15.99
N LEU A 216 -3.87 7.85 -15.43
CA LEU A 216 -3.28 9.00 -16.12
C LEU A 216 -1.89 8.64 -16.63
N LYS A 217 -1.63 8.94 -17.89
CA LYS A 217 -0.29 8.85 -18.48
C LYS A 217 0.04 10.16 -19.16
N LYS A 218 1.11 10.82 -18.73
CA LYS A 218 1.48 12.16 -19.21
C LYS A 218 0.31 13.16 -19.11
N GLY A 219 -0.43 13.14 -18.01
CA GLY A 219 -1.58 14.01 -17.77
C GLY A 219 -2.84 13.70 -18.59
N LYS A 220 -2.85 12.61 -19.37
CA LYS A 220 -4.02 12.20 -20.17
C LYS A 220 -4.66 10.93 -19.58
N ILE A 221 -5.98 10.92 -19.50
CA ILE A 221 -6.75 9.74 -19.13
C ILE A 221 -6.54 8.67 -20.21
N GLN A 222 -6.27 7.44 -19.76
CA GLN A 222 -6.15 6.28 -20.62
C GLN A 222 -7.53 5.60 -20.71
N ASP A 223 -8.07 5.50 -21.91
CA ASP A 223 -9.33 4.79 -22.18
C ASP A 223 -9.10 3.31 -22.56
N GLU A 224 -7.86 2.87 -22.60
CA GLU A 224 -7.48 1.47 -22.83
C GLU A 224 -7.83 0.63 -21.59
N ALA A 225 -8.33 -0.59 -21.83
CA ALA A 225 -8.67 -1.52 -20.74
C ALA A 225 -7.43 -1.98 -19.96
N ILE A 226 -6.26 -2.10 -20.63
CA ILE A 226 -4.99 -2.50 -20.03
C ILE A 226 -3.93 -1.47 -20.41
N VAL A 227 -3.19 -0.97 -19.43
CA VAL A 227 -2.18 0.07 -19.58
C VAL A 227 -0.83 -0.43 -19.07
N PRO A 228 0.27 -0.29 -19.83
CA PRO A 228 1.60 -0.63 -19.35
C PRO A 228 2.03 0.32 -18.23
N ILE A 229 2.59 -0.27 -17.18
CA ILE A 229 3.13 0.41 -16.00
C ILE A 229 4.47 -0.19 -15.61
N VAL A 230 5.15 0.46 -14.66
CA VAL A 230 6.31 -0.10 -13.95
C VAL A 230 5.98 -0.17 -12.46
N PHE A 231 6.06 -1.36 -11.89
CA PHE A 231 6.10 -1.52 -10.44
C PHE A 231 7.50 -1.18 -9.95
N ASN A 232 7.58 -0.26 -9.01
CA ASN A 232 8.82 0.10 -8.33
C ASN A 232 8.77 -0.41 -6.90
N MET A 233 9.70 -1.26 -6.54
CA MET A 233 9.85 -1.83 -5.21
C MET A 233 11.06 -1.19 -4.54
N ILE A 234 10.82 -0.53 -3.42
CA ILE A 234 11.82 0.12 -2.59
C ILE A 234 11.87 -0.60 -1.24
N ILE A 235 13.07 -1.03 -0.84
CA ILE A 235 13.28 -1.74 0.42
C ILE A 235 14.21 -0.90 1.29
N PHE A 236 13.74 -0.61 2.48
CA PHE A 236 14.49 0.10 3.54
C PHE A 236 14.92 -0.90 4.61
N SER A 237 16.21 -0.88 4.98
CA SER A 237 16.78 -1.74 6.01
C SER A 237 17.92 -1.07 6.79
#